data_0be59aa43339a1b94c9085581ec52764
#
_entry.id   0be59aa43339a1b94c9085581ec52764
#
_cell.length_a   1.000
_cell.length_b   1.000
_cell.length_c   1.000
_cell.angle_alpha   90.00
_cell.angle_beta   90.00
_cell.angle_gamma   90.00
#
_symmetry.space_group_name_H-M   'P 1'
#
loop_
_entity.id
_entity.type
_entity.pdbx_description
1 polymer ?
#
loop_
_entity_poly.entity_id
_entity_poly.type
_entity_poly.pdbx_seq_one_letter_code
_entity_poly.pdbx_strand_id
1 'polypeptide(L)'
;MFRTILAGTIVIAALATASTAAADYAAIAYSKSTKSYGYSYNYGSRDAAEAAALNRCDGYDKKIVVWVHNGWCALALGDSHAYGYGWSNNTRAYARSRALEECGQRTTNCYIAVCVYSGE
;
A
#
# COMPACT_ATOMS: atom_id res chain seq x y z
N MET A 1 45.42 20.89 -24.35
CA MET A 1 44.73 20.56 -24.20
C MET A 1 44.01 19.94 -23.55
N PHE A 2 43.81 19.90 -23.50
CA PHE A 2 43.05 19.21 -23.10
C PHE A 2 42.35 19.09 -22.15
N ARG A 3 42.21 19.26 -22.03
CA ARG A 3 41.53 19.10 -21.50
C ARG A 3 40.76 18.82 -20.93
N THR A 4 40.27 18.71 -21.01
CA THR A 4 39.31 18.46 -20.72
C THR A 4 38.74 17.86 -20.19
N ILE A 5 38.58 17.56 -20.21
CA ILE A 5 37.86 16.94 -19.91
C ILE A 5 37.29 16.72 -19.04
N LEU A 6 36.98 16.80 -18.91
CA LEU A 6 36.29 16.57 -18.29
C LEU A 6 35.62 16.30 -17.53
N ALA A 7 35.43 16.50 -17.52
CA ALA A 7 34.77 16.37 -16.92
C ALA A 7 33.83 15.94 -16.68
N GLY A 8 33.37 15.99 -17.03
CA GLY A 8 32.34 15.53 -17.06
C GLY A 8 31.94 14.65 -16.40
N THR A 9 31.84 14.30 -16.38
CA THR A 9 31.51 13.35 -15.94
C THR A 9 31.00 13.38 -14.74
N ILE A 10 31.12 13.61 -14.38
CA ILE A 10 30.83 13.63 -13.28
C ILE A 10 29.63 13.60 -12.90
N VAL A 11 29.23 14.22 -13.12
CA VAL A 11 28.09 14.34 -12.86
C VAL A 11 27.31 13.37 -12.66
N ILE A 12 27.09 12.90 -13.44
CA ILE A 12 26.36 11.97 -13.43
C ILE A 12 26.11 11.40 -12.26
N ALA A 13 26.86 11.17 -11.77
CA ALA A 13 26.77 10.56 -10.63
C ALA A 13 25.69 11.06 -9.84
N ALA A 14 25.72 12.10 -9.75
CA ALA A 14 24.86 12.67 -8.95
C ALA A 14 23.57 12.10 -9.00
N LEU A 15 23.15 12.02 -10.04
CA LEU A 15 21.95 11.60 -10.18
C LEU A 15 21.54 10.56 -9.46
N ALA A 16 22.08 9.77 -9.57
CA ALA A 16 21.66 8.65 -9.08
C ALA A 16 21.01 8.78 -7.83
N THR A 17 21.51 9.42 -7.17
CA THR A 17 21.05 9.47 -5.99
C THR A 17 19.72 9.70 -5.77
N ALA A 18 19.34 10.56 -6.24
CA ALA A 18 18.09 10.97 -5.99
C ALA A 18 17.11 9.95 -5.86
N SER A 19 17.12 9.18 -6.68
CA SER A 19 16.06 8.37 -6.76
C SER A 19 15.73 7.57 -5.65
N THR A 20 16.54 7.36 -4.94
CA THR A 20 16.30 6.49 -4.09
C THR A 20 15.30 6.55 -3.17
N ALA A 21 15.05 7.35 -2.63
CA ALA A 21 14.22 7.28 -1.65
C ALA A 21 12.83 7.24 -1.78
N ALA A 22 12.29 7.32 -2.65
CA ALA A 22 10.95 7.61 -2.73
C ALA A 22 9.95 6.51 -2.54
N ALA A 23 10.35 5.34 -2.38
CA ALA A 23 9.40 4.27 -2.27
C ALA A 23 8.60 4.37 -1.00
N ASP A 24 7.82 3.41 -0.70
CA ASP A 24 7.10 3.29 0.54
C ASP A 24 5.64 3.63 0.46
N TYR A 25 5.04 3.29 -0.64
CA TYR A 25 3.58 3.32 -0.72
C TYR A 25 3.05 1.90 -0.72
N ALA A 26 1.93 1.70 -0.07
CA ALA A 26 1.22 0.43 -0.06
C ALA A 26 -0.27 0.68 -0.29
N ALA A 27 -0.96 -0.32 -0.78
CA ALA A 27 -2.39 -0.21 -1.00
C ALA A 27 -3.04 -1.58 -0.86
N ILE A 28 -4.33 -1.58 -0.54
CA ILE A 28 -5.12 -2.81 -0.48
C ILE A 28 -6.38 -2.58 -1.30
N ALA A 29 -6.70 -3.55 -2.16
CA ALA A 29 -7.92 -3.57 -2.96
C ALA A 29 -8.81 -4.69 -2.46
N TYR A 30 -10.11 -4.53 -2.58
CA TYR A 30 -11.07 -5.55 -2.14
C TYR A 30 -12.25 -5.61 -3.10
N SER A 31 -12.76 -6.82 -3.31
CA SER A 31 -13.97 -7.07 -4.08
C SER A 31 -15.00 -7.69 -3.16
N LYS A 32 -16.09 -6.96 -2.89
CA LYS A 32 -17.14 -7.47 -2.03
C LYS A 32 -17.84 -8.67 -2.66
N SER A 33 -17.98 -8.68 -3.96
CA SER A 33 -18.70 -9.76 -4.61
C SER A 33 -17.95 -11.10 -4.53
N THR A 34 -16.65 -11.07 -4.58
CA THR A 34 -15.86 -12.32 -4.61
C THR A 34 -15.13 -12.59 -3.30
N LYS A 35 -15.03 -11.62 -2.40
CA LYS A 35 -14.23 -11.68 -1.19
C LYS A 35 -12.73 -11.71 -1.50
N SER A 36 -12.36 -11.45 -2.71
CA SER A 36 -10.95 -11.40 -3.07
C SER A 36 -10.33 -10.09 -2.63
N TYR A 37 -9.08 -10.11 -2.22
CA TYR A 37 -8.35 -8.89 -1.96
C TYR A 37 -6.96 -9.01 -2.56
N GLY A 38 -6.37 -7.85 -2.87
CA GLY A 38 -5.01 -7.79 -3.36
C GLY A 38 -4.30 -6.68 -2.62
N TYR A 39 -2.99 -6.77 -2.53
CA TYR A 39 -2.23 -5.75 -1.83
C TYR A 39 -0.88 -5.55 -2.48
N SER A 40 -0.28 -4.40 -2.17
CA SER A 40 1.02 -4.03 -2.70
C SER A 40 1.79 -3.28 -1.64
N TYR A 41 3.12 -3.24 -1.77
CA TYR A 41 3.96 -2.46 -0.87
C TYR A 41 5.26 -2.12 -1.59
N ASN A 42 5.96 -1.16 -1.05
CA ASN A 42 7.28 -0.74 -1.55
C ASN A 42 7.21 -0.16 -2.97
N TYR A 43 6.16 0.58 -3.26
CA TYR A 43 6.03 1.23 -4.56
C TYR A 43 6.41 2.71 -4.45
N GLY A 44 6.84 3.28 -5.55
CA GLY A 44 7.33 4.65 -5.56
C GLY A 44 6.25 5.72 -5.60
N SER A 45 5.00 5.34 -5.79
CA SER A 45 3.91 6.30 -5.82
C SER A 45 2.61 5.64 -5.41
N ARG A 46 1.66 6.45 -5.01
CA ARG A 46 0.33 5.95 -4.70
C ARG A 46 -0.31 5.28 -5.91
N ASP A 47 -0.22 5.93 -7.06
CA ASP A 47 -0.83 5.39 -8.27
C ASP A 47 -0.27 4.01 -8.62
N ALA A 48 1.03 3.83 -8.50
CA ALA A 48 1.64 2.54 -8.80
C ALA A 48 1.22 1.49 -7.79
N ALA A 49 1.17 1.85 -6.51
CA ALA A 49 0.74 0.92 -5.46
C ALA A 49 -0.71 0.50 -5.66
N GLU A 50 -1.57 1.44 -6.01
CA GLU A 50 -2.98 1.15 -6.22
C GLU A 50 -3.19 0.26 -7.45
N ALA A 51 -2.48 0.54 -8.53
CA ALA A 51 -2.58 -0.28 -9.73
C ALA A 51 -2.16 -1.72 -9.44
N ALA A 52 -1.09 -1.89 -8.68
CA ALA A 52 -0.61 -3.23 -8.34
C ALA A 52 -1.59 -3.97 -7.44
N ALA A 53 -2.17 -3.28 -6.48
CA ALA A 53 -3.14 -3.92 -5.58
C ALA A 53 -4.39 -4.35 -6.37
N LEU A 54 -4.88 -3.50 -7.26
CA LEU A 54 -6.03 -3.83 -8.07
C LEU A 54 -5.74 -5.02 -8.98
N ASN A 55 -4.54 -5.05 -9.54
CA ASN A 55 -4.18 -6.14 -10.43
C ASN A 55 -4.11 -7.49 -9.72
N ARG A 56 -3.97 -7.50 -8.43
CA ARG A 56 -3.91 -8.72 -7.61
C ARG A 56 -5.24 -9.08 -6.97
N CYS A 57 -6.28 -8.32 -7.25
CA CYS A 57 -7.60 -8.54 -6.69
C CYS A 57 -8.54 -8.97 -7.81
N ASP A 58 -9.37 -9.98 -7.54
CA ASP A 58 -10.31 -10.47 -8.53
C ASP A 58 -11.72 -9.96 -8.24
N GLY A 59 -12.45 -9.63 -9.29
CA GLY A 59 -13.83 -9.20 -9.13
C GLY A 59 -14.12 -7.95 -9.93
N TYR A 60 -15.32 -7.89 -10.52
CA TYR A 60 -15.68 -6.74 -11.34
C TYR A 60 -15.86 -5.48 -10.51
N ASP A 61 -16.14 -5.64 -9.21
CA ASP A 61 -16.37 -4.52 -8.31
C ASP A 61 -15.16 -4.20 -7.44
N LYS A 62 -13.99 -4.69 -7.81
CA LYS A 62 -12.78 -4.44 -7.02
C LYS A 62 -12.48 -2.96 -6.97
N LYS A 63 -12.02 -2.51 -5.84
CA LYS A 63 -11.65 -1.12 -5.66
C LYS A 63 -10.61 -0.99 -4.56
N ILE A 64 -9.89 0.12 -4.56
CA ILE A 64 -8.94 0.40 -3.49
C ILE A 64 -9.73 0.78 -2.24
N VAL A 65 -9.44 0.12 -1.14
CA VAL A 65 -10.11 0.42 0.13
C VAL A 65 -9.20 1.20 1.07
N VAL A 66 -7.89 1.08 0.94
CA VAL A 66 -6.97 1.85 1.78
C VAL A 66 -5.61 1.91 1.11
N TRP A 67 -4.88 2.98 1.36
CA TRP A 67 -3.50 3.12 0.94
C TRP A 67 -2.76 3.86 2.05
N VAL A 68 -1.44 3.75 2.06
CA VAL A 68 -0.62 4.43 3.05
C VAL A 68 0.75 4.74 2.48
N HIS A 69 1.32 5.83 2.95
CA HIS A 69 2.69 6.21 2.66
C HIS A 69 3.43 6.21 4.00
N ASN A 70 4.51 5.45 4.07
CA ASN A 70 5.33 5.35 5.28
C ASN A 70 4.53 4.88 6.50
N GLY A 71 3.95 3.71 6.38
CA GLY A 71 3.18 3.18 7.50
C GLY A 71 2.55 1.85 7.19
N TRP A 72 1.53 1.53 7.96
CA TRP A 72 0.80 0.27 7.87
C TRP A 72 -0.62 0.50 7.41
N CYS A 73 -1.15 -0.43 6.62
CA CYS A 73 -2.57 -0.42 6.32
C CYS A 73 -3.11 -1.82 6.50
N ALA A 74 -4.38 -1.93 6.83
CA ALA A 74 -4.98 -3.20 7.18
C ALA A 74 -6.40 -3.31 6.64
N LEU A 75 -6.80 -4.53 6.33
CA LEU A 75 -8.15 -4.86 5.91
C LEU A 75 -8.69 -5.91 6.86
N ALA A 76 -9.86 -5.66 7.40
CA ALA A 76 -10.58 -6.63 8.21
C ALA A 76 -11.82 -7.07 7.45
N LEU A 77 -12.13 -8.35 7.50
CA LEU A 77 -13.31 -8.92 6.85
C LEU A 77 -14.20 -9.53 7.90
N GLY A 78 -15.48 -9.53 7.63
CA GLY A 78 -16.47 -10.12 8.54
C GLY A 78 -17.55 -10.82 7.76
N ASP A 79 -18.67 -11.05 8.41
CA ASP A 79 -19.79 -11.73 7.80
C ASP A 79 -20.38 -10.91 6.66
N SER A 80 -21.03 -11.58 5.73
CA SER A 80 -21.72 -10.94 4.60
C SER A 80 -20.81 -10.15 3.70
N HIS A 81 -19.54 -10.52 3.66
CA HIS A 81 -18.53 -9.86 2.82
C HIS A 81 -18.31 -8.40 3.21
N ALA A 82 -18.80 -7.98 4.36
CA ALA A 82 -18.56 -6.62 4.83
C ALA A 82 -17.13 -6.49 5.31
N TYR A 83 -16.63 -5.29 5.36
CA TYR A 83 -15.22 -5.07 5.65
C TYR A 83 -15.00 -3.76 6.40
N GLY A 84 -13.81 -3.63 6.94
CA GLY A 84 -13.33 -2.39 7.51
C GLY A 84 -11.86 -2.23 7.16
N TYR A 85 -11.37 -1.01 7.21
CA TYR A 85 -9.97 -0.75 6.92
C TYR A 85 -9.39 0.23 7.92
N GLY A 86 -8.07 0.20 8.04
CA GLY A 86 -7.38 1.12 8.92
C GLY A 86 -5.98 1.37 8.42
N TRP A 87 -5.38 2.46 8.87
CA TRP A 87 -4.01 2.77 8.52
C TRP A 87 -3.37 3.55 9.68
N SER A 88 -2.06 3.55 9.70
CA SER A 88 -1.30 4.30 10.71
C SER A 88 0.11 4.54 10.20
N ASN A 89 0.63 5.73 10.42
CA ASN A 89 2.03 6.00 10.15
C ASN A 89 2.90 5.59 11.34
N ASN A 90 2.30 5.24 12.46
CA ASN A 90 3.04 4.97 13.68
C ASN A 90 3.14 3.51 14.07
N THR A 91 2.06 2.77 14.08
CA THR A 91 2.10 1.39 14.55
C THR A 91 1.19 0.48 13.76
N ARG A 92 1.64 -0.76 13.64
CA ARG A 92 0.82 -1.80 13.04
C ARG A 92 -0.44 -2.02 13.89
N ALA A 93 -0.28 -2.02 15.20
CA ALA A 93 -1.41 -2.29 16.10
C ALA A 93 -2.55 -1.32 15.90
N TYR A 94 -2.24 -0.06 15.68
CA TYR A 94 -3.28 0.94 15.48
C TYR A 94 -4.01 0.71 14.15
N ALA A 95 -3.27 0.40 13.08
CA ALA A 95 -3.90 0.14 11.78
C ALA A 95 -4.86 -1.07 11.89
N ARG A 96 -4.43 -2.13 12.58
CA ARG A 96 -5.25 -3.31 12.75
C ARG A 96 -6.48 -3.02 13.61
N SER A 97 -6.29 -2.28 14.67
CA SER A 97 -7.38 -1.94 15.58
C SER A 97 -8.44 -1.13 14.87
N ARG A 98 -8.00 -0.17 14.06
CA ARG A 98 -8.96 0.65 13.30
C ARG A 98 -9.71 -0.19 12.27
N ALA A 99 -9.04 -1.11 11.59
CA ALA A 99 -9.70 -1.98 10.63
C ALA A 99 -10.78 -2.84 11.30
N LEU A 100 -10.45 -3.40 12.46
CA LEU A 100 -11.41 -4.22 13.20
C LEU A 100 -12.60 -3.39 13.71
N GLU A 101 -12.32 -2.19 14.17
CA GLU A 101 -13.35 -1.31 14.67
C GLU A 101 -14.32 -0.93 13.56
N GLU A 102 -13.79 -0.54 12.41
CA GLU A 102 -14.62 -0.18 11.27
C GLU A 102 -15.45 -1.37 10.77
N CYS A 103 -14.83 -2.54 10.74
CA CYS A 103 -15.54 -3.76 10.35
C CYS A 103 -16.66 -4.05 11.33
N GLY A 104 -16.38 -3.94 12.62
CA GLY A 104 -17.36 -4.24 13.67
C GLY A 104 -18.57 -3.32 13.68
N GLN A 105 -18.43 -2.14 13.08
CA GLN A 105 -19.56 -1.23 12.94
C GLN A 105 -20.50 -1.67 11.83
N ARG A 106 -20.06 -2.55 10.95
CA ARG A 106 -20.84 -2.96 9.80
C ARG A 106 -21.31 -4.41 9.86
N THR A 107 -20.60 -5.24 10.61
CA THR A 107 -20.88 -6.66 10.61
C THR A 107 -20.31 -7.32 11.87
N THR A 108 -20.32 -8.64 11.92
CA THR A 108 -19.82 -9.41 13.06
C THR A 108 -18.72 -10.37 12.57
N ASN A 109 -18.06 -10.98 13.53
CA ASN A 109 -17.00 -11.98 13.28
C ASN A 109 -15.85 -11.42 12.46
N CYS A 110 -15.46 -10.19 12.77
CA CYS A 110 -14.40 -9.53 12.02
C CYS A 110 -13.02 -10.08 12.39
N TYR A 111 -12.17 -10.21 11.39
CA TYR A 111 -10.79 -10.66 11.57
C TYR A 111 -9.91 -9.90 10.58
N ILE A 112 -8.62 -9.80 10.91
CA ILE A 112 -7.69 -9.14 10.01
C ILE A 112 -7.35 -10.09 8.87
N ALA A 113 -7.66 -9.70 7.65
CA ALA A 113 -7.33 -10.48 6.47
C ALA A 113 -5.90 -10.20 6.02
N VAL A 114 -5.49 -8.95 6.08
CA VAL A 114 -4.14 -8.58 5.68
C VAL A 114 -3.74 -7.28 6.36
N CYS A 115 -2.48 -7.18 6.73
CA CYS A 115 -1.90 -5.95 7.27
C CYS A 115 -0.53 -5.81 6.63
N VAL A 116 -0.28 -4.67 6.00
CA VAL A 116 0.90 -4.47 5.18
C VAL A 116 1.69 -3.27 5.66
N TYR A 117 3.01 -3.41 5.70
CA TYR A 117 3.89 -2.28 5.96
C TYR A 117 4.38 -1.74 4.62
N SER A 118 4.30 -0.45 4.42
CA SER A 118 4.57 0.15 3.11
C SER A 118 6.00 -0.04 2.63
N GLY A 119 6.94 -0.16 3.52
CA GLY A 119 8.33 -0.31 3.16
C GLY A 119 8.76 -1.73 2.86
N GLU A 120 7.87 -2.63 2.95
CA GLU A 120 8.15 -4.01 2.67
C GLU A 120 7.15 -4.63 1.80
#